data_a6402a3fad67def4eadc7ea55a1ce557
#
_entry.id   a6402a3fad67def4eadc7ea55a1ce557
#
_cell.length_a   1.000
_cell.length_b   1.000
_cell.length_c   1.000
_cell.angle_alpha   90.00
_cell.angle_beta   90.00
_cell.angle_gamma   90.00
#
_symmetry.space_group_name_H-M   'P 1'
#
loop_
_entity.id
_entity.type
_entity.pdbx_description
1 polymer ?
#
loop_
_entity_poly.entity_id
_entity_poly.type
_entity_poly.pdbx_seq_one_letter_code
_entity_poly.pdbx_strand_id
1 'polypeptide(L)'
;MFSDLSTPRDDSSLLCRPTEDLAPVFERASPAYSPCFERFGVGERSFSRQYAHIYAARLMQMRPLLTEKAEQKWGSDVLVRKLCDLQAGEQCCIVGTLFKRMDLQPSILKEISEEQHNLLPQPPRVKYISDTDELILEDELQRIKLEGKINRDRCVTGSVIAVYGAERNDGKFTVEDFCTADLPAQSVRPALDSDRFVLLVSGLGLGSSHADSMLGLQLLVDMVTGQLGDQGEQSGAATISRVLMAGNLLSQSTQDKDGSTKAKYLTKKTQAGSVEAIRLLDELLFQLVTSVPVDVMPGQYDPTNYTLPQQPLHRCMFPLSSVYPTLQLASNPYQATVDGVKFLGTSGQNVSDIVRYSSMNSHLEILEETLRLRHLAPTAPDTLGCYPFYMKDPFILEECPHVYFSGNAPTFESKRLTGADGQEILLVTVPTFHSTQTACLVNLRTLECEPISFTAFSAGDDDESEMNISH
;
A
#
# COMPACT_ATOMS: atom_id res chain seq x y z
N MET A 1 41.51 38.69 -41.09
CA MET A 1 40.30 39.17 -41.76
C MET A 1 39.12 38.78 -40.90
N PHE A 2 38.77 39.60 -39.93
CA PHE A 2 37.50 39.50 -39.21
C PHE A 2 36.76 40.76 -39.58
N SER A 3 35.84 40.63 -40.52
CA SER A 3 35.00 41.73 -40.98
C SER A 3 33.65 41.64 -40.20
N ASP A 4 33.39 42.70 -39.46
CA ASP A 4 32.11 43.30 -39.08
C ASP A 4 30.83 42.49 -39.29
N LEU A 5 30.21 42.13 -38.15
CA LEU A 5 28.78 41.96 -38.03
C LEU A 5 28.31 42.78 -36.80
N SER A 6 28.31 44.09 -36.95
CA SER A 6 27.58 45.00 -36.10
C SER A 6 26.17 45.15 -36.66
N THR A 7 25.28 44.23 -36.30
CA THR A 7 23.83 44.54 -36.31
C THR A 7 23.53 45.32 -35.05
N PRO A 8 22.85 46.48 -35.13
CA PRO A 8 22.42 47.22 -33.95
C PRO A 8 21.45 46.32 -33.20
N ARG A 9 21.82 45.86 -32.01
CA ARG A 9 20.86 45.33 -31.06
C ARG A 9 19.93 46.48 -30.67
N ASP A 10 18.68 46.37 -31.04
CA ASP A 10 17.63 47.25 -30.63
C ASP A 10 17.38 47.07 -29.12
N ASP A 11 18.10 47.86 -28.28
CA ASP A 11 18.00 47.82 -26.83
C ASP A 11 16.61 48.26 -26.32
N SER A 12 15.73 48.75 -27.22
CA SER A 12 14.34 49.08 -26.89
C SER A 12 13.47 47.89 -26.56
N SER A 13 13.84 46.64 -26.99
CA SER A 13 13.08 45.43 -26.74
C SER A 13 13.17 44.96 -25.30
N LEU A 14 14.22 45.30 -24.55
CA LEU A 14 14.40 44.93 -23.16
C LEU A 14 13.57 45.82 -22.18
N LEU A 15 13.06 46.92 -22.63
CA LEU A 15 12.26 47.88 -21.83
C LEU A 15 10.78 47.96 -22.29
N CYS A 16 10.43 47.27 -23.37
CA CYS A 16 9.02 47.11 -23.74
C CYS A 16 8.31 46.30 -22.67
N ARG A 17 7.12 46.80 -22.20
CA ARG A 17 6.19 45.99 -21.48
C ARG A 17 6.01 44.69 -22.28
N PRO A 18 6.01 43.53 -21.64
CA PRO A 18 5.63 42.28 -22.33
C PRO A 18 4.38 42.57 -23.13
N THR A 19 4.40 42.36 -24.44
CA THR A 19 3.17 42.33 -25.23
C THR A 19 2.19 41.46 -24.50
N GLU A 20 0.96 41.87 -24.34
CA GLU A 20 -0.13 41.14 -23.66
C GLU A 20 -0.52 39.88 -24.45
N ASP A 21 0.40 39.10 -24.93
CA ASP A 21 0.21 37.71 -25.18
C ASP A 21 0.15 37.06 -23.80
N LEU A 22 -1.08 37.08 -23.26
CA LEU A 22 -1.42 36.38 -22.03
C LEU A 22 -0.88 34.97 -22.15
N ALA A 23 0.13 34.66 -21.35
CA ALA A 23 0.61 33.30 -21.25
C ALA A 23 -0.63 32.42 -21.00
N PRO A 24 -0.79 31.30 -21.75
CA PRO A 24 -1.97 30.49 -21.61
C PRO A 24 -2.10 30.04 -20.15
N VAL A 25 -3.24 30.36 -19.55
CA VAL A 25 -3.55 29.96 -18.19
C VAL A 25 -4.33 28.66 -18.26
N PHE A 26 -3.76 27.60 -17.71
CA PHE A 26 -4.42 26.31 -17.60
C PHE A 26 -5.06 26.20 -16.22
N GLU A 27 -6.40 26.12 -16.20
CA GLU A 27 -7.15 25.91 -14.96
C GLU A 27 -7.03 24.44 -14.54
N ARG A 28 -6.60 24.22 -13.29
CA ARG A 28 -6.49 22.86 -12.74
C ARG A 28 -7.86 22.27 -12.47
N ALA A 29 -8.04 21.02 -12.84
CA ALA A 29 -9.22 20.24 -12.52
C ALA A 29 -9.39 20.13 -10.99
N SER A 30 -10.55 20.57 -10.48
CA SER A 30 -10.90 20.51 -9.06
C SER A 30 -11.91 19.39 -8.84
N PRO A 31 -11.50 18.24 -8.28
CA PRO A 31 -12.37 17.08 -8.05
C PRO A 31 -13.21 17.27 -6.79
N ALA A 32 -14.39 16.66 -6.76
CA ALA A 32 -15.10 16.40 -5.52
C ALA A 32 -14.30 15.41 -4.68
N TYR A 33 -13.99 15.76 -3.43
CA TYR A 33 -13.18 14.94 -2.54
C TYR A 33 -13.88 14.67 -1.22
N SER A 34 -13.90 13.40 -0.82
CA SER A 34 -14.41 12.98 0.48
C SER A 34 -13.40 12.02 1.14
N PRO A 35 -12.76 12.43 2.25
CA PRO A 35 -11.95 11.51 3.04
C PRO A 35 -12.84 10.47 3.71
N CYS A 36 -12.45 9.20 3.65
CA CYS A 36 -13.20 8.07 4.22
C CYS A 36 -12.34 7.20 5.14
N PHE A 37 -11.18 7.68 5.55
CA PHE A 37 -10.23 6.93 6.39
C PHE A 37 -10.52 7.03 7.90
N GLU A 38 -11.58 7.69 8.31
CA GLU A 38 -11.97 7.83 9.73
C GLU A 38 -12.19 6.47 10.41
N ARG A 39 -12.63 5.45 9.66
CA ARG A 39 -12.79 4.09 10.18
C ARG A 39 -11.49 3.47 10.69
N PHE A 40 -10.35 3.95 10.23
CA PHE A 40 -9.01 3.55 10.67
C PHE A 40 -8.50 4.40 11.84
N GLY A 41 -9.28 5.37 12.28
CA GLY A 41 -8.96 6.16 13.47
C GLY A 41 -8.99 5.27 14.72
N VAL A 42 -7.90 5.31 15.48
CA VAL A 42 -7.84 4.72 16.81
C VAL A 42 -8.25 5.81 17.79
N GLY A 43 -9.51 5.82 18.24
CA GLY A 43 -10.02 6.79 19.21
C GLY A 43 -9.25 6.77 20.53
N GLU A 44 -9.90 6.73 21.68
CA GLU A 44 -9.20 6.56 22.96
C GLU A 44 -8.42 5.24 22.99
N ARG A 45 -7.09 5.36 23.15
CA ARG A 45 -6.21 4.21 23.20
C ARG A 45 -6.31 3.51 24.54
N SER A 46 -6.61 2.21 24.51
CA SER A 46 -6.56 1.35 25.67
C SER A 46 -5.39 0.38 25.56
N PHE A 47 -4.53 0.36 26.58
CA PHE A 47 -3.37 -0.55 26.66
C PHE A 47 -3.68 -1.83 27.47
N SER A 48 -4.91 -1.95 27.98
CA SER A 48 -5.38 -3.14 28.74
C SER A 48 -6.07 -4.19 27.86
N ARG A 49 -6.28 -3.90 26.57
CA ARG A 49 -6.95 -4.81 25.64
C ARG A 49 -6.02 -5.92 25.16
N GLN A 50 -6.57 -7.11 25.00
CA GLN A 50 -5.86 -8.28 24.48
C GLN A 50 -6.24 -8.55 23.03
N TYR A 51 -5.34 -9.18 22.27
CA TYR A 51 -5.53 -9.49 20.87
C TYR A 51 -6.59 -10.57 20.59
N ALA A 52 -6.95 -11.40 21.56
CA ALA A 52 -8.00 -12.41 21.38
C ALA A 52 -9.32 -11.84 20.86
N HIS A 53 -9.63 -10.60 21.20
CA HIS A 53 -10.91 -9.97 20.82
C HIS A 53 -10.98 -9.64 19.31
N ILE A 54 -9.88 -9.28 18.67
CA ILE A 54 -9.89 -8.96 17.23
C ILE A 54 -10.19 -10.20 16.39
N TYR A 55 -9.70 -11.39 16.81
CA TYR A 55 -10.02 -12.65 16.13
C TYR A 55 -11.50 -12.99 16.26
N ALA A 56 -12.06 -12.85 17.46
CA ALA A 56 -13.48 -13.07 17.69
C ALA A 56 -14.34 -12.10 16.85
N ALA A 57 -13.99 -10.81 16.85
CA ALA A 57 -14.70 -9.79 16.08
C ALA A 57 -14.62 -10.08 14.58
N ARG A 58 -13.44 -10.45 14.05
CA ARG A 58 -13.22 -10.85 12.67
C ARG A 58 -14.08 -12.03 12.28
N LEU A 59 -14.01 -13.12 13.04
CA LEU A 59 -14.79 -14.32 12.77
C LEU A 59 -16.28 -14.06 12.80
N MET A 60 -16.78 -13.30 13.78
CA MET A 60 -18.20 -12.93 13.89
C MET A 60 -18.69 -12.10 12.70
N GLN A 61 -17.86 -11.17 12.18
CA GLN A 61 -18.21 -10.35 11.02
C GLN A 61 -18.15 -11.14 9.70
N MET A 62 -17.19 -12.06 9.58
CA MET A 62 -16.96 -12.82 8.33
C MET A 62 -17.86 -14.04 8.19
N ARG A 63 -18.26 -14.67 9.31
CA ARG A 63 -19.06 -15.92 9.29
C ARG A 63 -20.35 -15.81 8.48
N PRO A 64 -21.21 -14.78 8.64
CA PRO A 64 -22.43 -14.66 7.84
C PRO A 64 -22.16 -14.60 6.34
N LEU A 65 -21.13 -13.86 5.94
CA LEU A 65 -20.73 -13.69 4.53
C LEU A 65 -20.25 -15.01 3.92
N LEU A 66 -19.46 -15.77 4.68
CA LEU A 66 -18.95 -17.07 4.26
C LEU A 66 -20.03 -18.15 4.24
N THR A 67 -20.99 -18.11 5.16
CA THR A 67 -22.13 -19.02 5.15
C THR A 67 -22.98 -18.80 3.90
N GLU A 68 -23.29 -17.55 3.57
CA GLU A 68 -24.01 -17.21 2.35
C GLU A 68 -23.26 -17.68 1.08
N LYS A 69 -21.95 -17.46 1.02
CA LYS A 69 -21.10 -17.93 -0.09
C LYS A 69 -21.02 -19.46 -0.16
N ALA A 70 -20.99 -20.14 0.98
CA ALA A 70 -21.02 -21.60 1.06
C ALA A 70 -22.33 -22.16 0.49
N GLU A 71 -23.47 -21.58 0.87
CA GLU A 71 -24.78 -21.95 0.35
C GLU A 71 -24.90 -21.70 -1.15
N GLN A 72 -24.37 -20.59 -1.64
CA GLN A 72 -24.31 -20.29 -3.08
C GLN A 72 -23.44 -21.30 -3.86
N LYS A 73 -22.31 -21.74 -3.28
CA LYS A 73 -21.35 -22.62 -3.95
C LYS A 73 -21.74 -24.09 -3.88
N TRP A 74 -22.19 -24.58 -2.70
CA TRP A 74 -22.43 -26.01 -2.45
C TRP A 74 -23.90 -26.37 -2.32
N GLY A 75 -24.81 -25.41 -2.43
CA GLY A 75 -26.24 -25.58 -2.35
C GLY A 75 -26.81 -25.17 -1.01
N SER A 76 -28.09 -24.80 -0.98
CA SER A 76 -28.80 -24.35 0.23
C SER A 76 -28.94 -25.43 1.31
N ASP A 77 -28.76 -26.69 0.93
CA ASP A 77 -28.87 -27.84 1.83
C ASP A 77 -27.52 -28.20 2.48
N VAL A 78 -26.45 -27.43 2.20
CA VAL A 78 -25.16 -27.65 2.82
C VAL A 78 -25.23 -27.49 4.34
N LEU A 79 -24.73 -28.52 5.02
CA LEU A 79 -24.78 -28.54 6.47
C LEU A 79 -23.62 -27.71 7.05
N VAL A 80 -23.91 -26.52 7.54
CA VAL A 80 -22.91 -25.67 8.20
C VAL A 80 -22.82 -26.05 9.67
N ARG A 81 -21.63 -26.54 10.11
CA ARG A 81 -21.35 -26.98 11.48
C ARG A 81 -20.34 -26.08 12.18
N LYS A 82 -20.40 -26.05 13.50
CA LYS A 82 -19.30 -25.60 14.35
C LYS A 82 -18.33 -26.76 14.59
N LEU A 83 -17.09 -26.46 14.95
CA LEU A 83 -16.09 -27.52 15.22
C LEU A 83 -16.51 -28.47 16.36
N CYS A 84 -17.24 -27.95 17.36
CA CYS A 84 -17.74 -28.78 18.48
C CYS A 84 -18.87 -29.74 18.08
N ASP A 85 -19.53 -29.54 16.96
CA ASP A 85 -20.68 -30.30 16.49
C ASP A 85 -20.34 -31.28 15.38
N LEU A 86 -19.03 -31.43 15.04
CA LEU A 86 -18.57 -32.32 14.00
C LEU A 86 -18.84 -33.80 14.33
N GLN A 87 -19.17 -34.55 13.31
CA GLN A 87 -19.37 -36.00 13.38
C GLN A 87 -18.47 -36.67 12.34
N ALA A 88 -17.67 -37.64 12.78
CA ALA A 88 -16.74 -38.33 11.91
C ALA A 88 -17.45 -38.97 10.70
N GLY A 89 -16.95 -38.66 9.50
CA GLY A 89 -17.49 -39.15 8.23
C GLY A 89 -18.69 -38.38 7.68
N GLU A 90 -19.27 -37.39 8.42
CA GLU A 90 -20.34 -36.53 7.91
C GLU A 90 -19.76 -35.43 7.01
N GLN A 91 -20.30 -35.29 5.81
CA GLN A 91 -19.98 -34.20 4.91
C GLN A 91 -20.63 -32.90 5.41
N CYS A 92 -19.81 -31.88 5.67
CA CYS A 92 -20.29 -30.60 6.17
C CYS A 92 -19.38 -29.45 5.73
N CYS A 93 -19.89 -28.22 5.93
CA CYS A 93 -19.15 -27.00 5.81
C CYS A 93 -18.80 -26.47 7.21
N ILE A 94 -17.57 -26.03 7.40
CA ILE A 94 -17.12 -25.34 8.59
C ILE A 94 -16.52 -23.99 8.24
N VAL A 95 -16.77 -22.96 9.06
CA VAL A 95 -16.24 -21.61 8.90
C VAL A 95 -15.33 -21.29 10.07
N GLY A 96 -14.10 -20.90 9.79
CA GLY A 96 -13.13 -20.57 10.82
C GLY A 96 -11.98 -19.73 10.32
N THR A 97 -11.13 -19.35 11.27
CA THR A 97 -9.90 -18.60 11.00
C THR A 97 -8.75 -19.59 10.77
N LEU A 98 -8.00 -19.37 9.71
CA LEU A 98 -6.80 -20.16 9.43
C LEU A 98 -5.67 -19.78 10.38
N PHE A 99 -5.02 -20.77 10.92
CA PHE A 99 -3.74 -20.67 11.61
C PHE A 99 -2.73 -21.59 10.92
N LYS A 100 -1.66 -21.02 10.41
CA LYS A 100 -0.57 -21.74 9.76
C LYS A 100 0.57 -21.92 10.75
N ARG A 101 0.80 -23.15 11.20
CA ARG A 101 1.92 -23.48 12.08
C ARG A 101 3.18 -23.58 11.24
N MET A 102 4.14 -22.70 11.49
CA MET A 102 5.36 -22.56 10.69
C MET A 102 6.60 -22.71 11.58
N ASP A 103 7.42 -23.71 11.29
CA ASP A 103 8.64 -23.98 12.09
C ASP A 103 9.71 -22.90 11.91
N LEU A 104 9.72 -22.24 10.74
CA LEU A 104 10.68 -21.21 10.37
C LEU A 104 10.25 -19.79 10.81
N GLN A 105 9.03 -19.62 11.33
CA GLN A 105 8.56 -18.32 11.79
C GLN A 105 9.44 -17.79 12.92
N PRO A 106 9.87 -16.51 12.87
CA PRO A 106 10.59 -15.86 13.95
C PRO A 106 9.82 -15.94 15.28
N SER A 107 10.53 -16.27 16.34
CA SER A 107 9.94 -16.35 17.68
C SER A 107 10.88 -15.68 18.66
N ILE A 108 10.39 -14.67 19.37
CA ILE A 108 11.15 -13.96 20.41
C ILE A 108 11.70 -14.93 21.46
N LEU A 109 10.93 -15.98 21.80
CA LEU A 109 11.39 -16.99 22.76
C LEU A 109 12.56 -17.82 22.24
N LYS A 110 12.58 -18.13 20.93
CA LYS A 110 13.72 -18.81 20.30
C LYS A 110 14.94 -17.90 20.27
N GLU A 111 14.78 -16.64 19.89
CA GLU A 111 15.85 -15.65 19.85
C GLU A 111 16.49 -15.44 21.23
N ILE A 112 15.68 -15.26 22.28
CA ILE A 112 16.18 -15.15 23.66
C ILE A 112 16.91 -16.43 24.10
N SER A 113 16.40 -17.60 23.74
CA SER A 113 17.05 -18.88 24.03
C SER A 113 18.37 -19.03 23.31
N GLU A 114 18.45 -18.63 22.06
CA GLU A 114 19.68 -18.66 21.25
C GLU A 114 20.73 -17.69 21.80
N GLU A 115 20.32 -16.47 22.20
CA GLU A 115 21.21 -15.52 22.89
C GLU A 115 21.77 -16.07 24.20
N GLN A 116 20.94 -16.72 25.03
CA GLN A 116 21.37 -17.35 26.27
C GLN A 116 22.40 -18.46 26.08
N HIS A 117 22.31 -19.15 24.93
CA HIS A 117 23.26 -20.24 24.59
C HIS A 117 24.44 -19.76 23.73
N ASN A 118 24.63 -18.44 23.54
CA ASN A 118 25.65 -17.83 22.68
C ASN A 118 25.66 -18.39 21.24
N LEU A 119 24.51 -18.75 20.71
CA LEU A 119 24.36 -19.12 19.31
C LEU A 119 24.34 -17.87 18.45
N LEU A 120 25.00 -17.93 17.30
CA LEU A 120 24.97 -16.82 16.34
C LEU A 120 23.53 -16.60 15.83
N PRO A 121 23.04 -15.36 15.85
CA PRO A 121 21.72 -15.07 15.32
C PRO A 121 21.64 -15.51 13.86
N GLN A 122 20.56 -16.21 13.51
CA GLN A 122 20.37 -16.67 12.15
C GLN A 122 20.08 -15.45 11.22
N PRO A 123 20.63 -15.43 10.00
CA PRO A 123 20.36 -14.36 9.07
C PRO A 123 18.85 -14.31 8.78
N PRO A 124 18.26 -13.10 8.61
CA PRO A 124 16.86 -12.95 8.28
C PRO A 124 16.57 -13.66 6.95
N ARG A 125 15.52 -14.46 6.95
CA ARG A 125 15.07 -15.19 5.76
C ARG A 125 14.16 -14.31 4.91
N VAL A 126 14.22 -14.51 3.59
CA VAL A 126 13.29 -13.84 2.67
C VAL A 126 11.88 -14.43 2.80
N LYS A 127 11.79 -15.76 3.01
CA LYS A 127 10.54 -16.49 3.23
C LYS A 127 10.65 -17.44 4.40
N TYR A 128 9.53 -17.62 5.08
CA TYR A 128 9.41 -18.47 6.28
C TYR A 128 8.60 -19.75 6.04
N ILE A 129 8.17 -20.02 4.79
CA ILE A 129 7.45 -21.26 4.43
C ILE A 129 8.36 -22.48 4.43
N SER A 130 7.79 -23.62 4.81
CA SER A 130 8.45 -24.94 4.84
C SER A 130 7.49 -26.04 4.44
N ASP A 131 8.02 -27.16 3.93
CA ASP A 131 7.24 -28.36 3.64
C ASP A 131 6.61 -28.98 4.89
N THR A 132 7.13 -28.65 6.08
CA THR A 132 6.63 -29.12 7.38
C THR A 132 5.48 -28.27 7.94
N ASP A 133 5.13 -27.16 7.27
CA ASP A 133 4.06 -26.30 7.73
C ASP A 133 2.73 -27.03 7.85
N GLU A 134 1.95 -26.72 8.87
CA GLU A 134 0.63 -27.31 9.11
C GLU A 134 -0.45 -26.22 9.03
N LEU A 135 -1.59 -26.59 8.42
CA LEU A 135 -2.74 -25.71 8.35
C LEU A 135 -3.81 -26.15 9.35
N ILE A 136 -4.24 -25.24 10.16
CA ILE A 136 -5.21 -25.44 11.24
C ILE A 136 -6.36 -24.46 11.05
N LEU A 137 -7.60 -24.90 11.20
CA LEU A 137 -8.78 -24.05 11.26
C LEU A 137 -9.22 -23.91 12.71
N GLU A 138 -9.49 -22.69 13.13
CA GLU A 138 -9.91 -22.36 14.49
C GLU A 138 -11.28 -21.67 14.47
N ASP A 139 -12.15 -22.07 15.36
CA ASP A 139 -13.36 -21.32 15.71
C ASP A 139 -13.25 -20.70 17.12
N GLU A 140 -14.36 -20.33 17.74
CA GLU A 140 -14.35 -19.71 19.07
C GLU A 140 -13.92 -20.67 20.18
N LEU A 141 -14.05 -21.98 19.98
CA LEU A 141 -13.91 -22.99 21.02
C LEU A 141 -12.83 -24.02 20.73
N GLN A 142 -12.64 -24.38 19.48
CA GLN A 142 -11.83 -25.53 19.07
C GLN A 142 -10.95 -25.21 17.86
N ARG A 143 -10.04 -26.13 17.58
CA ARG A 143 -9.18 -26.13 16.40
C ARG A 143 -9.09 -27.52 15.80
N ILE A 144 -9.01 -27.58 14.48
CA ILE A 144 -8.88 -28.81 13.72
C ILE A 144 -7.80 -28.67 12.64
N LYS A 145 -7.00 -29.72 12.44
CA LYS A 145 -5.99 -29.75 11.37
C LYS A 145 -6.66 -30.02 10.03
N LEU A 146 -6.31 -29.23 9.02
CA LEU A 146 -6.80 -29.36 7.65
C LEU A 146 -5.81 -30.17 6.82
N GLU A 147 -6.33 -31.11 6.01
CA GLU A 147 -5.61 -31.85 4.99
C GLU A 147 -6.48 -31.93 3.72
N GLY A 148 -5.93 -32.26 2.56
CA GLY A 148 -6.70 -32.46 1.33
C GLY A 148 -6.52 -31.37 0.29
N LYS A 149 -7.60 -30.96 -0.37
CA LYS A 149 -7.58 -30.04 -1.52
C LYS A 149 -7.49 -28.57 -1.12
N ILE A 150 -6.49 -28.21 -0.34
CA ILE A 150 -6.20 -26.83 0.03
C ILE A 150 -4.70 -26.57 -0.12
N ASN A 151 -4.35 -25.48 -0.81
CA ASN A 151 -2.94 -25.12 -0.99
C ASN A 151 -2.40 -24.43 0.26
N ARG A 152 -1.78 -25.20 1.14
CA ARG A 152 -1.18 -24.77 2.40
C ARG A 152 -0.21 -23.61 2.23
N ASP A 153 0.60 -23.63 1.17
CA ASP A 153 1.67 -22.66 0.99
C ASP A 153 1.16 -21.28 0.59
N ARG A 154 -0.02 -21.20 -0.06
CA ARG A 154 -0.70 -19.94 -0.38
C ARG A 154 -1.48 -19.36 0.80
N CYS A 155 -1.96 -20.20 1.70
CA CYS A 155 -2.72 -19.76 2.86
C CYS A 155 -1.86 -18.98 3.84
N VAL A 156 -2.45 -17.97 4.47
CA VAL A 156 -1.83 -17.16 5.52
C VAL A 156 -2.67 -17.19 6.79
N THR A 157 -2.00 -17.11 7.95
CA THR A 157 -2.65 -17.03 9.26
C THR A 157 -3.57 -15.81 9.32
N GLY A 158 -4.73 -15.98 10.00
CA GLY A 158 -5.71 -14.92 10.21
C GLY A 158 -6.75 -14.76 9.10
N SER A 159 -6.60 -15.44 7.96
CA SER A 159 -7.64 -15.50 6.93
C SER A 159 -8.85 -16.28 7.42
N VAL A 160 -10.06 -15.77 7.20
CA VAL A 160 -11.31 -16.49 7.52
C VAL A 160 -11.85 -17.09 6.23
N ILE A 161 -12.08 -18.41 6.26
CA ILE A 161 -12.56 -19.17 5.09
C ILE A 161 -13.66 -20.15 5.50
N ALA A 162 -14.43 -20.63 4.52
CA ALA A 162 -15.30 -21.77 4.65
C ALA A 162 -14.69 -22.96 3.92
N VAL A 163 -14.63 -24.10 4.58
CA VAL A 163 -14.14 -25.36 4.00
C VAL A 163 -15.21 -26.41 4.00
N TYR A 164 -15.31 -27.17 2.92
CA TYR A 164 -16.25 -28.28 2.74
C TYR A 164 -15.49 -29.60 2.72
N GLY A 165 -16.02 -30.59 3.45
CA GLY A 165 -15.40 -31.90 3.55
C GLY A 165 -15.93 -32.70 4.74
N ALA A 166 -15.12 -33.61 5.31
CA ALA A 166 -15.51 -34.43 6.43
C ALA A 166 -14.37 -34.59 7.45
N GLU A 167 -14.78 -34.71 8.73
CA GLU A 167 -13.85 -35.10 9.78
C GLU A 167 -13.51 -36.60 9.65
N ARG A 168 -12.23 -36.91 9.83
CA ARG A 168 -11.74 -38.29 9.87
C ARG A 168 -11.68 -38.81 11.30
N ASN A 169 -11.63 -40.13 11.44
CA ASN A 169 -11.50 -40.80 12.74
C ASN A 169 -10.19 -40.48 13.50
N ASP A 170 -9.21 -39.88 12.81
CA ASP A 170 -7.95 -39.41 13.41
C ASP A 170 -8.00 -37.97 13.93
N GLY A 171 -9.18 -37.32 13.92
CA GLY A 171 -9.39 -35.95 14.40
C GLY A 171 -8.87 -34.86 13.45
N LYS A 172 -8.70 -35.18 12.16
CA LYS A 172 -8.33 -34.23 11.12
C LYS A 172 -9.51 -34.01 10.17
N PHE A 173 -9.58 -32.85 9.55
CA PHE A 173 -10.61 -32.52 8.55
C PHE A 173 -10.03 -32.65 7.14
N THR A 174 -10.64 -33.50 6.33
CA THR A 174 -10.29 -33.65 4.92
C THR A 174 -11.07 -32.65 4.10
N VAL A 175 -10.36 -31.65 3.57
CA VAL A 175 -10.93 -30.60 2.72
C VAL A 175 -11.10 -31.15 1.30
N GLU A 176 -12.32 -31.13 0.79
CA GLU A 176 -12.65 -31.44 -0.60
C GLU A 176 -12.72 -30.17 -1.44
N ASP A 177 -13.22 -29.09 -0.86
CA ASP A 177 -13.31 -27.76 -1.49
C ASP A 177 -13.32 -26.66 -0.42
N PHE A 178 -13.07 -25.42 -0.81
CA PHE A 178 -13.14 -24.27 0.07
C PHE A 178 -13.65 -23.02 -0.66
N CYS A 179 -14.13 -22.02 0.07
CA CYS A 179 -14.44 -20.71 -0.48
C CYS A 179 -14.01 -19.57 0.44
N THR A 180 -13.77 -18.43 -0.16
CA THR A 180 -13.54 -17.15 0.49
C THR A 180 -14.82 -16.32 0.43
N ALA A 181 -14.86 -15.19 1.14
CA ALA A 181 -16.02 -14.30 1.13
C ALA A 181 -16.22 -13.57 -0.21
N ASP A 182 -15.21 -13.63 -1.09
CA ASP A 182 -15.19 -13.02 -2.41
C ASP A 182 -15.41 -11.49 -2.37
N LEU A 183 -15.55 -10.84 -3.53
CA LEU A 183 -15.66 -9.39 -3.63
C LEU A 183 -16.96 -8.87 -2.99
N PRO A 184 -16.89 -7.77 -2.21
CA PRO A 184 -18.12 -7.10 -1.75
C PRO A 184 -18.85 -6.39 -2.88
N ALA A 185 -20.06 -5.93 -2.59
CA ALA A 185 -20.81 -5.07 -3.49
C ALA A 185 -20.02 -3.79 -3.81
N GLN A 186 -20.17 -3.29 -5.04
CA GLN A 186 -19.53 -2.06 -5.51
C GLN A 186 -20.58 -1.01 -5.82
N SER A 187 -20.34 0.23 -5.38
CA SER A 187 -21.15 1.37 -5.82
C SER A 187 -20.88 1.69 -7.29
N VAL A 188 -21.88 2.20 -7.97
CA VAL A 188 -21.75 2.59 -9.37
C VAL A 188 -20.79 3.77 -9.49
N ARG A 189 -19.78 3.63 -10.34
CA ARG A 189 -18.84 4.69 -10.68
C ARG A 189 -19.53 5.72 -11.59
N PRO A 190 -19.44 7.04 -11.28
CA PRO A 190 -19.99 8.06 -12.16
C PRO A 190 -19.22 8.12 -13.50
N ALA A 191 -19.92 8.39 -14.58
CA ALA A 191 -19.29 8.71 -15.86
C ALA A 191 -18.72 10.13 -15.80
N LEU A 192 -17.43 10.28 -16.09
CA LEU A 192 -16.78 11.58 -16.18
C LEU A 192 -16.67 12.02 -17.63
N ASP A 193 -16.95 13.31 -17.87
CA ASP A 193 -16.94 13.91 -19.22
C ASP A 193 -15.52 14.18 -19.75
N SER A 194 -14.55 14.32 -18.87
CA SER A 194 -13.15 14.62 -19.22
C SER A 194 -12.19 13.76 -18.43
N ASP A 195 -10.97 13.61 -18.96
CA ASP A 195 -9.89 12.93 -18.25
C ASP A 195 -9.45 13.74 -17.03
N ARG A 196 -9.37 13.07 -15.89
CA ARG A 196 -8.82 13.58 -14.64
C ARG A 196 -7.95 12.50 -14.04
N PHE A 197 -6.84 12.92 -13.51
CA PHE A 197 -5.84 11.99 -13.03
C PHE A 197 -5.57 12.17 -11.54
N VAL A 198 -5.26 11.05 -10.89
CA VAL A 198 -4.66 10.99 -9.56
C VAL A 198 -3.26 10.43 -9.70
N LEU A 199 -2.27 11.17 -9.23
CA LEU A 199 -0.87 10.72 -9.21
C LEU A 199 -0.61 9.97 -7.91
N LEU A 200 -0.16 8.72 -8.01
CA LEU A 200 0.26 7.89 -6.89
C LEU A 200 1.80 7.82 -6.86
N VAL A 201 2.39 8.09 -5.71
CA VAL A 201 3.84 7.95 -5.49
C VAL A 201 4.08 7.37 -4.10
N SER A 202 5.09 6.51 -3.95
CA SER A 202 5.45 5.91 -2.66
C SER A 202 6.96 5.79 -2.52
N GLY A 203 7.44 5.72 -1.28
CA GLY A 203 8.84 5.45 -1.02
C GLY A 203 9.78 6.54 -1.53
N LEU A 204 9.56 7.80 -1.13
CA LEU A 204 10.44 8.91 -1.51
C LEU A 204 11.84 8.75 -0.92
N GLY A 205 11.97 8.09 0.24
CA GLY A 205 13.23 7.73 0.86
C GLY A 205 14.08 8.94 1.28
N LEU A 206 13.45 10.04 1.70
CA LEU A 206 14.13 11.26 2.10
C LEU A 206 15.07 11.01 3.30
N GLY A 207 16.23 11.66 3.26
CA GLY A 207 17.29 11.45 4.26
C GLY A 207 18.26 10.31 3.93
N SER A 208 18.06 9.63 2.79
CA SER A 208 19.09 8.74 2.21
C SER A 208 20.24 9.56 1.61
N SER A 209 21.38 8.91 1.38
CA SER A 209 22.58 9.57 0.82
C SER A 209 22.59 9.64 -0.71
N HIS A 210 21.52 9.26 -1.40
CA HIS A 210 21.46 9.21 -2.85
C HIS A 210 21.03 10.55 -3.45
N ALA A 211 21.95 11.26 -4.11
CA ALA A 211 21.72 12.55 -4.75
C ALA A 211 20.76 12.45 -5.95
N ASP A 212 20.82 11.35 -6.72
CA ASP A 212 20.01 11.16 -7.95
C ASP A 212 18.50 11.13 -7.66
N SER A 213 18.13 10.65 -6.49
CA SER A 213 16.74 10.61 -6.03
C SER A 213 16.12 12.01 -5.89
N MET A 214 16.91 13.02 -5.51
CA MET A 214 16.42 14.40 -5.33
C MET A 214 16.10 15.08 -6.66
N LEU A 215 16.87 14.80 -7.72
CA LEU A 215 16.59 15.32 -9.05
C LEU A 215 15.26 14.79 -9.59
N GLY A 216 15.03 13.47 -9.49
CA GLY A 216 13.77 12.89 -9.93
C GLY A 216 12.56 13.43 -9.14
N LEU A 217 12.73 13.68 -7.84
CA LEU A 217 11.68 14.31 -7.02
C LEU A 217 11.39 15.74 -7.47
N GLN A 218 12.41 16.54 -7.80
CA GLN A 218 12.20 17.90 -8.30
C GLN A 218 11.51 17.88 -9.67
N LEU A 219 11.91 16.96 -10.57
CA LEU A 219 11.24 16.79 -11.87
C LEU A 219 9.76 16.39 -11.71
N LEU A 220 9.45 15.52 -10.74
CA LEU A 220 8.06 15.18 -10.41
C LEU A 220 7.28 16.42 -9.94
N VAL A 221 7.86 17.23 -9.05
CA VAL A 221 7.24 18.48 -8.59
C VAL A 221 7.02 19.45 -9.75
N ASP A 222 8.03 19.65 -10.59
CA ASP A 222 7.98 20.58 -11.72
C ASP A 222 6.94 20.13 -12.76
N MET A 223 6.84 18.82 -13.03
CA MET A 223 5.79 18.25 -13.87
C MET A 223 4.40 18.52 -13.29
N VAL A 224 4.17 18.16 -12.02
CA VAL A 224 2.85 18.31 -11.38
C VAL A 224 2.43 19.77 -11.28
N THR A 225 3.38 20.68 -11.06
CA THR A 225 3.10 22.13 -10.95
C THR A 225 2.98 22.83 -12.30
N GLY A 226 3.23 22.08 -13.41
CA GLY A 226 3.17 22.61 -14.78
C GLY A 226 4.36 23.50 -15.16
N GLN A 227 5.50 23.31 -14.51
CA GLN A 227 6.74 24.06 -14.80
C GLN A 227 7.65 23.31 -15.79
N LEU A 228 7.31 22.07 -16.14
CA LEU A 228 8.06 21.21 -17.04
C LEU A 228 7.34 21.11 -18.39
N GLY A 229 8.12 21.11 -19.48
CA GLY A 229 7.65 20.79 -20.81
C GLY A 229 6.97 21.93 -21.58
N ASP A 230 6.37 21.59 -22.71
CA ASP A 230 5.67 22.53 -23.58
C ASP A 230 4.24 22.82 -23.10
N GLN A 231 3.48 23.63 -23.86
CA GLN A 231 2.09 23.97 -23.52
C GLN A 231 1.17 22.75 -23.45
N GLY A 232 1.42 21.71 -24.25
CA GLY A 232 0.65 20.47 -24.22
C GLY A 232 0.87 19.72 -22.93
N GLU A 233 2.12 19.57 -22.49
CA GLU A 233 2.48 18.94 -21.23
C GLU A 233 1.98 19.72 -20.01
N GLN A 234 2.05 21.06 -20.05
CA GLN A 234 1.50 21.93 -19.00
C GLN A 234 -0.02 21.80 -18.91
N SER A 235 -0.71 21.72 -20.05
CA SER A 235 -2.17 21.43 -20.08
C SER A 235 -2.47 20.05 -19.52
N GLY A 236 -1.66 19.04 -19.84
CA GLY A 236 -1.73 17.70 -19.25
C GLY A 236 -1.54 17.73 -17.73
N ALA A 237 -0.56 18.45 -17.24
CA ALA A 237 -0.32 18.62 -15.81
C ALA A 237 -1.52 19.25 -15.06
N ALA A 238 -2.28 20.13 -15.71
CA ALA A 238 -3.49 20.72 -15.14
C ALA A 238 -4.64 19.71 -14.95
N THR A 239 -4.62 18.56 -15.64
CA THR A 239 -5.59 17.48 -15.45
C THR A 239 -5.29 16.58 -14.23
N ILE A 240 -4.08 16.69 -13.64
CA ILE A 240 -3.74 16.02 -12.38
C ILE A 240 -4.50 16.74 -11.26
N SER A 241 -5.56 16.11 -10.79
CA SER A 241 -6.49 16.68 -9.82
C SER A 241 -6.03 16.50 -8.38
N ARG A 242 -5.18 15.50 -8.11
CA ARG A 242 -4.68 15.16 -6.77
C ARG A 242 -3.39 14.35 -6.83
N VAL A 243 -2.53 14.54 -5.83
CA VAL A 243 -1.35 13.70 -5.59
C VAL A 243 -1.56 12.91 -4.30
N LEU A 244 -1.28 11.60 -4.33
CA LEU A 244 -1.34 10.72 -3.17
C LEU A 244 0.03 10.13 -2.91
N MET A 245 0.59 10.43 -1.75
CA MET A 245 1.86 9.91 -1.26
C MET A 245 1.62 8.69 -0.37
N ALA A 246 1.99 7.50 -0.86
CA ALA A 246 1.61 6.22 -0.27
C ALA A 246 2.68 5.63 0.67
N GLY A 247 3.20 6.45 1.58
CA GLY A 247 4.08 6.04 2.68
C GLY A 247 5.55 5.83 2.32
N ASN A 248 6.38 5.58 3.36
CA ASN A 248 7.84 5.54 3.31
C ASN A 248 8.43 6.81 2.68
N LEU A 249 7.95 7.95 3.15
CA LEU A 249 8.42 9.27 2.71
C LEU A 249 9.85 9.49 3.19
N LEU A 250 10.18 8.98 4.38
CA LEU A 250 11.52 8.96 4.94
C LEU A 250 12.23 7.64 4.64
N SER A 251 13.57 7.71 4.59
CA SER A 251 14.43 6.54 4.44
C SER A 251 14.57 5.76 5.76
N GLN A 252 14.70 4.44 5.69
CA GLN A 252 15.05 3.59 6.82
C GLN A 252 16.32 4.07 7.55
N SER A 253 17.31 4.58 6.79
CA SER A 253 18.57 5.08 7.35
C SER A 253 18.40 6.22 8.36
N THR A 254 17.28 6.94 8.36
CA THR A 254 17.00 7.99 9.36
C THR A 254 16.70 7.40 10.72
N GLN A 255 16.01 6.26 10.80
CA GLN A 255 15.73 5.56 12.05
C GLN A 255 16.98 4.94 12.65
N ASP A 256 17.82 4.31 11.80
CA ASP A 256 19.07 3.66 12.24
C ASP A 256 20.08 4.68 12.81
N LYS A 257 20.22 5.83 12.15
CA LYS A 257 21.07 6.94 12.62
C LYS A 257 20.60 7.49 13.96
N ASP A 258 19.30 7.66 14.15
CA ASP A 258 18.71 8.15 15.39
C ASP A 258 18.85 7.12 16.53
N GLY A 259 18.74 5.82 16.24
CA GLY A 259 18.96 4.73 17.18
C GLY A 259 20.40 4.65 17.71
N SER A 260 21.38 4.79 16.84
CA SER A 260 22.82 4.71 17.20
C SER A 260 23.33 5.92 17.98
N THR A 261 22.64 7.06 17.89
CA THR A 261 23.04 8.33 18.51
C THR A 261 22.37 8.61 19.85
N LYS A 262 21.49 7.74 20.36
CA LYS A 262 20.75 7.96 21.62
C LYS A 262 21.65 8.34 22.82
N ALA A 263 22.88 7.83 22.89
CA ALA A 263 23.84 8.19 23.94
C ALA A 263 24.57 9.52 23.69
N LYS A 264 24.58 10.06 22.48
CA LYS A 264 25.32 11.28 22.11
C LYS A 264 24.51 12.57 22.22
N TYR A 265 23.16 12.46 22.27
CA TYR A 265 22.27 13.64 22.40
C TYR A 265 22.41 14.40 23.71
N LEU A 266 22.99 13.79 24.74
CA LEU A 266 23.26 14.45 26.04
C LEU A 266 24.43 15.44 25.98
N THR A 267 25.25 15.44 24.93
CA THR A 267 26.51 16.21 24.89
C THR A 267 26.72 17.12 23.70
N LYS A 268 25.90 17.01 22.62
CA LYS A 268 25.98 17.88 21.44
C LYS A 268 24.58 18.19 20.91
N LYS A 269 24.34 19.45 20.51
CA LYS A 269 23.17 19.89 19.69
C LYS A 269 23.31 19.34 18.26
N THR A 270 23.29 18.02 18.11
CA THR A 270 23.22 17.37 16.79
C THR A 270 21.75 17.14 16.48
N GLN A 271 21.29 17.71 15.37
CA GLN A 271 19.93 17.52 14.90
C GLN A 271 19.78 16.06 14.42
N ALA A 272 18.65 15.42 14.75
CA ALA A 272 18.37 14.06 14.29
C ALA A 272 18.21 14.03 12.77
N GLY A 273 18.68 12.98 12.11
CA GLY A 273 18.55 12.85 10.65
C GLY A 273 17.12 12.83 10.17
N SER A 274 16.19 12.32 10.98
CA SER A 274 14.76 12.36 10.73
C SER A 274 14.18 13.78 10.70
N VAL A 275 14.72 14.71 11.48
CA VAL A 275 14.25 16.12 11.49
C VAL A 275 14.63 16.84 10.21
N GLU A 276 15.84 16.60 9.67
CA GLU A 276 16.23 17.17 8.39
C GLU A 276 15.41 16.58 7.25
N ALA A 277 15.15 15.27 7.25
CA ALA A 277 14.32 14.61 6.25
C ALA A 277 12.86 15.14 6.27
N ILE A 278 12.30 15.40 7.46
CA ILE A 278 10.96 16.02 7.59
C ILE A 278 10.95 17.45 7.06
N ARG A 279 12.01 18.23 7.25
CA ARG A 279 12.10 19.59 6.69
C ARG A 279 12.12 19.55 5.16
N LEU A 280 12.93 18.67 4.58
CA LEU A 280 12.95 18.47 3.13
C LEU A 280 11.57 18.05 2.60
N LEU A 281 10.89 17.17 3.33
CA LEU A 281 9.52 16.77 2.98
C LEU A 281 8.56 17.95 3.03
N ASP A 282 8.62 18.80 4.07
CA ASP A 282 7.76 19.99 4.19
C ASP A 282 8.01 21.00 3.06
N GLU A 283 9.28 21.21 2.68
CA GLU A 283 9.66 22.07 1.55
C GLU A 283 9.13 21.54 0.21
N LEU A 284 9.17 20.23 0.00
CA LEU A 284 8.65 19.56 -1.19
C LEU A 284 7.11 19.63 -1.22
N LEU A 285 6.48 19.32 -0.09
CA LEU A 285 5.02 19.46 0.06
C LEU A 285 4.56 20.89 -0.18
N PHE A 286 5.27 21.89 0.34
CA PHE A 286 4.96 23.29 0.15
C PHE A 286 4.87 23.68 -1.33
N GLN A 287 5.81 23.19 -2.17
CA GLN A 287 5.78 23.44 -3.62
C GLN A 287 4.54 22.82 -4.27
N LEU A 288 4.14 21.60 -3.86
CA LEU A 288 2.99 20.92 -4.42
C LEU A 288 1.64 21.51 -3.97
N VAL A 289 1.46 21.71 -2.64
CA VAL A 289 0.15 22.11 -2.08
C VAL A 289 -0.31 23.49 -2.49
N THR A 290 0.59 24.33 -2.98
CA THR A 290 0.25 25.63 -3.59
C THR A 290 -0.48 25.49 -4.93
N SER A 291 -0.32 24.35 -5.61
CA SER A 291 -0.81 24.11 -6.96
C SER A 291 -1.82 22.97 -7.06
N VAL A 292 -1.67 21.92 -6.25
CA VAL A 292 -2.48 20.70 -6.32
C VAL A 292 -2.81 20.18 -4.91
N PRO A 293 -4.01 19.61 -4.69
CA PRO A 293 -4.31 18.90 -3.46
C PRO A 293 -3.40 17.67 -3.29
N VAL A 294 -2.85 17.49 -2.07
CA VAL A 294 -1.93 16.39 -1.74
C VAL A 294 -2.44 15.63 -0.52
N ASP A 295 -2.57 14.32 -0.65
CA ASP A 295 -2.83 13.42 0.46
C ASP A 295 -1.53 12.72 0.87
N VAL A 296 -1.21 12.76 2.15
CA VAL A 296 0.01 12.17 2.71
C VAL A 296 -0.37 11.08 3.69
N MET A 297 -0.09 9.83 3.36
CA MET A 297 -0.25 8.69 4.27
C MET A 297 1.12 8.21 4.76
N PRO A 298 1.24 7.74 6.02
CA PRO A 298 2.49 7.23 6.55
C PRO A 298 2.80 5.82 6.06
N GLY A 299 4.08 5.44 6.12
CA GLY A 299 4.58 4.10 5.90
C GLY A 299 5.43 3.59 7.07
N GLN A 300 6.12 2.49 6.85
CA GLN A 300 6.88 1.78 7.87
C GLN A 300 7.98 2.64 8.53
N TYR A 301 8.61 3.52 7.75
CA TYR A 301 9.77 4.32 8.20
C TYR A 301 9.41 5.75 8.60
N ASP A 302 8.15 6.12 8.47
CA ASP A 302 7.67 7.46 8.78
C ASP A 302 7.39 7.62 10.29
N PRO A 303 7.54 8.84 10.86
CA PRO A 303 7.43 9.08 12.30
C PRO A 303 5.98 9.08 12.78
N THR A 304 5.37 7.91 12.82
CA THR A 304 4.03 7.66 13.37
C THR A 304 4.05 6.39 14.23
N ASN A 305 2.88 5.89 14.66
CA ASN A 305 2.80 4.63 15.35
C ASN A 305 3.19 3.45 14.43
N TYR A 306 3.91 2.48 14.98
CA TYR A 306 4.39 1.32 14.23
C TYR A 306 3.27 0.37 13.80
N THR A 307 2.29 0.13 14.69
CA THR A 307 1.20 -0.83 14.48
C THR A 307 0.12 -0.28 13.54
N LEU A 308 -0.48 -1.14 12.72
CA LEU A 308 -1.63 -0.78 11.90
C LEU A 308 -2.92 -0.64 12.74
N PRO A 309 -3.82 0.27 12.38
CA PRO A 309 -3.67 1.30 11.37
C PRO A 309 -2.72 2.40 11.85
N GLN A 310 -1.83 2.84 10.96
CA GLN A 310 -0.99 3.97 11.26
C GLN A 310 -1.81 5.26 11.19
N GLN A 311 -1.62 6.09 12.20
CA GLN A 311 -2.35 7.35 12.29
C GLN A 311 -1.68 8.43 11.44
N PRO A 312 -2.42 9.46 11.00
CA PRO A 312 -1.87 10.56 10.22
C PRO A 312 -0.62 11.16 10.87
N LEU A 313 0.32 11.60 10.05
CA LEU A 313 1.45 12.39 10.52
C LEU A 313 0.97 13.67 11.20
N HIS A 314 1.65 14.13 12.24
CA HIS A 314 1.18 15.28 13.00
C HIS A 314 1.48 16.61 12.27
N ARG A 315 0.51 17.52 12.21
CA ARG A 315 0.63 18.80 11.51
C ARG A 315 1.82 19.67 11.95
N CYS A 316 2.27 19.55 13.19
CA CYS A 316 3.45 20.29 13.68
C CYS A 316 4.76 19.91 12.96
N MET A 317 4.79 18.80 12.23
CA MET A 317 5.93 18.39 11.43
C MET A 317 6.04 19.20 10.13
N PHE A 318 4.95 19.86 9.71
CA PHE A 318 4.79 20.52 8.42
C PHE A 318 4.41 22.01 8.58
N PRO A 319 5.28 22.84 9.20
CA PRO A 319 4.94 24.25 9.46
C PRO A 319 4.70 25.08 8.20
N LEU A 320 5.31 24.73 7.06
CA LEU A 320 5.17 25.44 5.79
C LEU A 320 3.91 24.99 5.04
N SER A 321 3.75 23.70 4.85
CA SER A 321 2.68 23.15 4.01
C SER A 321 1.34 23.02 4.74
N SER A 322 1.33 22.83 6.06
CA SER A 322 0.09 22.62 6.84
C SER A 322 -0.84 23.84 6.92
N VAL A 323 -0.41 25.02 6.51
CA VAL A 323 -1.26 26.22 6.41
C VAL A 323 -2.22 26.14 5.21
N TYR A 324 -1.91 25.29 4.23
CA TYR A 324 -2.73 25.12 3.03
C TYR A 324 -3.84 24.08 3.26
N PRO A 325 -5.09 24.40 2.90
CA PRO A 325 -6.20 23.45 3.00
C PRO A 325 -6.11 22.29 1.99
N THR A 326 -5.24 22.42 1.00
CA THR A 326 -4.92 21.41 -0.01
C THR A 326 -4.08 20.27 0.53
N LEU A 327 -3.45 20.41 1.71
CA LEU A 327 -2.76 19.31 2.38
C LEU A 327 -3.73 18.50 3.23
N GLN A 328 -3.84 17.23 2.94
CA GLN A 328 -4.60 16.26 3.72
C GLN A 328 -3.64 15.20 4.30
N LEU A 329 -3.57 15.11 5.62
CA LEU A 329 -2.82 14.05 6.31
C LEU A 329 -3.77 12.88 6.58
N ALA A 330 -3.45 11.71 6.01
CA ALA A 330 -4.29 10.52 6.01
C ALA A 330 -3.68 9.39 6.85
N SER A 331 -4.50 8.39 7.19
CA SER A 331 -4.05 7.16 7.85
C SER A 331 -3.49 6.15 6.83
N ASN A 332 -2.85 5.12 7.34
CA ASN A 332 -2.54 3.88 6.61
C ASN A 332 -3.23 2.71 7.33
N PRO A 333 -4.21 2.05 6.71
CA PRO A 333 -4.71 2.18 5.32
C PRO A 333 -5.33 3.53 5.00
N TYR A 334 -5.31 3.86 3.69
CA TYR A 334 -5.94 5.03 3.09
C TYR A 334 -7.29 4.65 2.47
N GLN A 335 -8.29 5.50 2.64
CA GLN A 335 -9.56 5.40 1.93
C GLN A 335 -10.13 6.78 1.66
N ALA A 336 -10.47 7.06 0.39
CA ALA A 336 -11.11 8.30 -0.01
C ALA A 336 -11.93 8.12 -1.28
N THR A 337 -12.81 9.07 -1.55
CA THR A 337 -13.55 9.17 -2.81
C THR A 337 -13.14 10.44 -3.54
N VAL A 338 -12.71 10.30 -4.79
CA VAL A 338 -12.30 11.40 -5.69
C VAL A 338 -13.19 11.36 -6.93
N ASP A 339 -14.00 12.39 -7.14
CA ASP A 339 -15.02 12.44 -8.21
C ASP A 339 -15.91 11.17 -8.28
N GLY A 340 -16.29 10.64 -7.12
CA GLY A 340 -17.08 9.41 -7.03
C GLY A 340 -16.29 8.11 -7.24
N VAL A 341 -15.01 8.18 -7.62
CA VAL A 341 -14.11 7.01 -7.71
C VAL A 341 -13.54 6.71 -6.32
N LYS A 342 -13.80 5.50 -5.82
CA LYS A 342 -13.37 5.06 -4.49
C LYS A 342 -11.97 4.47 -4.54
N PHE A 343 -11.06 5.10 -3.79
CA PHE A 343 -9.69 4.64 -3.59
C PHE A 343 -9.58 3.94 -2.25
N LEU A 344 -8.87 2.83 -2.24
CA LEU A 344 -8.44 2.11 -1.05
C LEU A 344 -6.99 1.69 -1.26
N GLY A 345 -6.15 1.82 -0.23
CA GLY A 345 -4.78 1.37 -0.37
C GLY A 345 -4.01 1.33 0.93
N THR A 346 -2.82 0.76 0.84
CA THR A 346 -1.88 0.62 1.95
C THR A 346 -0.49 1.03 1.51
N SER A 347 0.39 1.31 2.47
CA SER A 347 1.80 1.59 2.16
C SER A 347 2.63 0.31 1.92
N GLY A 348 2.00 -0.87 1.84
CA GLY A 348 2.61 -2.12 1.41
C GLY A 348 3.09 -3.06 2.53
N GLN A 349 3.03 -2.67 3.82
CA GLN A 349 3.47 -3.56 4.90
C GLN A 349 2.71 -4.88 4.93
N ASN A 350 1.39 -4.86 4.71
CA ASN A 350 0.54 -6.04 4.65
C ASN A 350 0.89 -6.96 3.49
N VAL A 351 1.17 -6.40 2.32
CA VAL A 351 1.56 -7.17 1.12
C VAL A 351 2.94 -7.80 1.33
N SER A 352 3.91 -7.01 1.80
CA SER A 352 5.26 -7.49 2.10
C SER A 352 5.27 -8.58 3.18
N ASP A 353 4.36 -8.50 4.16
CA ASP A 353 4.21 -9.52 5.18
C ASP A 353 3.69 -10.83 4.57
N ILE A 354 2.63 -10.78 3.74
CA ILE A 354 2.09 -11.95 3.05
C ILE A 354 3.15 -12.61 2.14
N VAL A 355 4.00 -11.83 1.45
CA VAL A 355 5.13 -12.37 0.66
C VAL A 355 6.03 -13.26 1.52
N ARG A 356 6.32 -12.86 2.76
CA ARG A 356 7.22 -13.60 3.67
C ARG A 356 6.62 -14.93 4.14
N TYR A 357 5.30 -14.96 4.35
CA TYR A 357 4.60 -16.09 4.99
C TYR A 357 3.78 -16.95 4.02
N SER A 358 3.90 -16.70 2.72
CA SER A 358 3.24 -17.49 1.67
C SER A 358 4.17 -17.78 0.49
N SER A 359 3.72 -18.67 -0.41
CA SER A 359 4.42 -18.95 -1.67
C SER A 359 4.23 -17.88 -2.74
N MET A 360 3.29 -16.93 -2.53
CA MET A 360 3.03 -15.83 -3.46
C MET A 360 4.22 -14.88 -3.52
N ASN A 361 4.56 -14.42 -4.73
CA ASN A 361 5.67 -13.49 -4.99
C ASN A 361 5.21 -12.17 -5.60
N SER A 362 4.14 -12.20 -6.41
CA SER A 362 3.60 -11.00 -7.04
C SER A 362 2.78 -10.20 -6.05
N HIS A 363 3.13 -8.92 -5.89
CA HIS A 363 2.36 -7.97 -5.08
C HIS A 363 0.95 -7.80 -5.63
N LEU A 364 0.79 -7.85 -6.96
CA LEU A 364 -0.51 -7.73 -7.62
C LEU A 364 -1.40 -8.95 -7.33
N GLU A 365 -0.84 -10.17 -7.35
CA GLU A 365 -1.53 -11.40 -6.96
C GLU A 365 -2.02 -11.35 -5.51
N ILE A 366 -1.19 -10.79 -4.61
CA ILE A 366 -1.55 -10.64 -3.19
C ILE A 366 -2.67 -9.60 -3.02
N LEU A 367 -2.66 -8.50 -3.77
CA LEU A 367 -3.77 -7.55 -3.75
C LEU A 367 -5.09 -8.22 -4.17
N GLU A 368 -5.07 -9.02 -5.23
CA GLU A 368 -6.25 -9.80 -5.64
C GLU A 368 -6.71 -10.76 -4.55
N GLU A 369 -5.78 -11.48 -3.91
CA GLU A 369 -6.08 -12.43 -2.84
C GLU A 369 -6.69 -11.73 -1.61
N THR A 370 -6.15 -10.59 -1.17
CA THR A 370 -6.70 -9.83 -0.05
C THR A 370 -8.11 -9.30 -0.33
N LEU A 371 -8.43 -8.92 -1.57
CA LEU A 371 -9.79 -8.59 -1.97
C LEU A 371 -10.73 -9.79 -1.87
N ARG A 372 -10.32 -10.96 -2.36
CA ARG A 372 -11.12 -12.20 -2.31
C ARG A 372 -11.32 -12.67 -0.87
N LEU A 373 -10.31 -12.49 -0.02
CA LEU A 373 -10.41 -12.74 1.42
C LEU A 373 -11.26 -11.68 2.15
N ARG A 374 -11.62 -10.57 1.50
CA ARG A 374 -12.28 -9.41 2.09
C ARG A 374 -11.54 -8.82 3.28
N HIS A 375 -10.21 -8.88 3.28
CA HIS A 375 -9.43 -8.43 4.42
C HIS A 375 -8.11 -7.79 4.00
N LEU A 376 -7.87 -6.52 4.38
CA LEU A 376 -6.67 -5.75 4.01
C LEU A 376 -5.38 -6.34 4.60
N ALA A 377 -5.43 -6.85 5.82
CA ALA A 377 -4.26 -7.30 6.57
C ALA A 377 -4.60 -8.59 7.34
N PRO A 378 -4.81 -9.73 6.64
CA PRO A 378 -5.22 -10.98 7.30
C PRO A 378 -4.19 -11.47 8.32
N THR A 379 -2.90 -11.25 8.09
CA THR A 379 -1.82 -11.67 8.97
C THR A 379 -1.69 -10.86 10.26
N ALA A 380 -2.42 -9.76 10.39
CA ALA A 380 -2.54 -9.01 11.64
C ALA A 380 -3.52 -9.73 12.59
N PRO A 381 -3.19 -9.86 13.89
CA PRO A 381 -2.01 -9.36 14.63
C PRO A 381 -0.83 -10.32 14.69
N ASP A 382 -0.87 -11.51 14.09
CA ASP A 382 0.12 -12.57 14.31
C ASP A 382 1.55 -12.20 13.88
N THR A 383 1.70 -11.79 12.62
CA THR A 383 3.00 -11.44 12.04
C THR A 383 3.12 -9.96 11.73
N LEU A 384 1.98 -9.30 11.53
CA LEU A 384 1.89 -7.87 11.28
C LEU A 384 1.22 -7.17 12.48
N GLY A 385 1.95 -6.31 13.18
CA GLY A 385 1.46 -5.62 14.36
C GLY A 385 0.24 -4.74 14.07
N CYS A 386 -0.83 -4.89 14.84
CA CYS A 386 -1.98 -4.00 14.77
C CYS A 386 -2.49 -3.58 16.16
N TYR A 387 -3.37 -2.58 16.20
CA TYR A 387 -4.06 -2.19 17.41
C TYR A 387 -5.10 -3.27 17.80
N PRO A 388 -5.25 -3.62 19.09
CA PRO A 388 -6.19 -4.66 19.55
C PRO A 388 -7.63 -4.12 19.55
N PHE A 389 -8.28 -4.12 18.41
CA PHE A 389 -9.68 -3.75 18.27
C PHE A 389 -10.58 -4.74 19.01
N TYR A 390 -11.67 -4.23 19.60
CA TYR A 390 -12.55 -5.02 20.45
C TYR A 390 -13.90 -5.32 19.79
N MET A 391 -14.51 -4.32 19.15
CA MET A 391 -15.89 -4.42 18.65
C MET A 391 -15.97 -4.82 17.19
N LYS A 392 -14.99 -4.36 16.38
CA LYS A 392 -15.00 -4.47 14.94
C LYS A 392 -13.57 -4.54 14.43
N ASP A 393 -13.34 -5.37 13.42
CA ASP A 393 -12.08 -5.38 12.69
C ASP A 393 -12.16 -4.36 11.52
N PRO A 394 -11.42 -3.24 11.57
CA PRO A 394 -11.50 -2.19 10.54
C PRO A 394 -10.87 -2.61 9.22
N PHE A 395 -10.12 -3.72 9.19
CA PHE A 395 -9.46 -4.21 7.99
C PHE A 395 -10.37 -5.05 7.09
N ILE A 396 -11.58 -5.40 7.55
CA ILE A 396 -12.57 -6.09 6.72
C ILE A 396 -13.12 -5.13 5.67
N LEU A 397 -13.18 -5.59 4.42
CA LEU A 397 -13.71 -4.85 3.29
C LEU A 397 -15.24 -4.97 3.25
N GLU A 398 -15.92 -3.86 3.54
CA GLU A 398 -17.38 -3.79 3.49
C GLU A 398 -17.91 -3.47 2.11
N GLU A 399 -17.12 -2.72 1.32
CA GLU A 399 -17.46 -2.27 -0.01
C GLU A 399 -16.26 -2.44 -0.95
N CYS A 400 -16.53 -2.74 -2.22
CA CYS A 400 -15.50 -2.90 -3.22
C CYS A 400 -14.99 -1.53 -3.70
N PRO A 401 -13.68 -1.24 -3.65
CA PRO A 401 -13.12 -0.02 -4.20
C PRO A 401 -13.10 -0.06 -5.72
N HIS A 402 -13.01 1.12 -6.37
CA HIS A 402 -12.73 1.20 -7.81
C HIS A 402 -11.24 1.12 -8.11
N VAL A 403 -10.41 1.69 -7.23
CA VAL A 403 -8.95 1.62 -7.29
C VAL A 403 -8.42 1.06 -5.98
N TYR A 404 -7.68 -0.04 -6.08
CA TYR A 404 -7.02 -0.67 -4.93
C TYR A 404 -5.51 -0.72 -5.16
N PHE A 405 -4.74 -0.05 -4.30
CA PHE A 405 -3.30 0.09 -4.48
C PHE A 405 -2.49 -0.37 -3.28
N SER A 406 -1.25 -0.77 -3.55
CA SER A 406 -0.21 -1.01 -2.54
C SER A 406 1.02 -0.18 -2.87
N GLY A 407 1.47 0.65 -1.93
CA GLY A 407 2.72 1.39 -2.03
C GLY A 407 3.95 0.51 -1.78
N ASN A 408 5.11 1.08 -2.05
CA ASN A 408 6.42 0.50 -1.76
C ASN A 408 6.64 -0.89 -2.38
N ALA A 409 6.06 -1.10 -3.55
CA ALA A 409 6.30 -2.31 -4.33
C ALA A 409 7.68 -2.26 -5.02
N PRO A 410 8.27 -3.42 -5.40
CA PRO A 410 9.52 -3.45 -6.13
C PRO A 410 9.39 -2.91 -7.56
N THR A 411 8.24 -3.14 -8.20
CA THR A 411 7.96 -2.75 -9.59
C THR A 411 6.53 -2.22 -9.73
N PHE A 412 6.32 -1.42 -10.78
CA PHE A 412 4.98 -1.05 -11.20
C PHE A 412 4.30 -2.24 -11.89
N GLU A 413 3.11 -2.57 -11.44
CA GLU A 413 2.20 -3.48 -12.12
C GLU A 413 0.77 -2.93 -11.98
N SER A 414 -0.07 -3.14 -12.98
CA SER A 414 -1.49 -2.81 -12.92
C SER A 414 -2.34 -3.89 -13.57
N LYS A 415 -3.54 -4.11 -13.03
CA LYS A 415 -4.48 -5.10 -13.57
C LYS A 415 -5.90 -4.63 -13.31
N ARG A 416 -6.75 -4.74 -14.32
CA ARG A 416 -8.19 -4.60 -14.14
C ARG A 416 -8.78 -5.96 -13.77
N LEU A 417 -9.46 -6.01 -12.64
CA LEU A 417 -10.17 -7.18 -12.13
C LEU A 417 -11.67 -6.97 -12.32
N THR A 418 -12.36 -7.97 -12.91
CA THR A 418 -13.81 -7.97 -13.01
C THR A 418 -14.37 -9.05 -12.09
N GLY A 419 -15.28 -8.68 -11.22
CA GLY A 419 -15.99 -9.61 -10.34
C GLY A 419 -17.19 -10.28 -11.01
N ALA A 420 -17.73 -11.31 -10.35
CA ALA A 420 -18.86 -12.09 -10.83
C ALA A 420 -20.16 -11.25 -10.95
N ASP A 421 -20.33 -10.26 -10.07
CA ASP A 421 -21.50 -9.37 -10.03
C ASP A 421 -21.27 -8.05 -10.78
N GLY A 422 -20.27 -8.01 -11.68
CA GLY A 422 -19.95 -6.85 -12.51
C GLY A 422 -19.10 -5.78 -11.80
N GLN A 423 -18.47 -6.09 -10.67
CA GLN A 423 -17.50 -5.20 -10.05
C GLN A 423 -16.30 -4.98 -10.99
N GLU A 424 -15.84 -3.73 -11.10
CA GLU A 424 -14.64 -3.36 -11.84
C GLU A 424 -13.64 -2.68 -10.90
N ILE A 425 -12.45 -3.28 -10.75
CA ILE A 425 -11.42 -2.79 -9.84
C ILE A 425 -10.11 -2.66 -10.61
N LEU A 426 -9.49 -1.51 -10.49
CA LEU A 426 -8.11 -1.30 -10.91
C LEU A 426 -7.18 -1.63 -9.74
N LEU A 427 -6.38 -2.69 -9.87
CA LEU A 427 -5.29 -3.03 -8.95
C LEU A 427 -4.02 -2.33 -9.41
N VAL A 428 -3.31 -1.68 -8.48
CA VAL A 428 -2.08 -0.95 -8.77
C VAL A 428 -1.02 -1.24 -7.72
N THR A 429 0.17 -1.64 -8.15
CA THR A 429 1.37 -1.64 -7.32
C THR A 429 2.17 -0.37 -7.60
N VAL A 430 2.34 0.47 -6.58
CA VAL A 430 3.08 1.73 -6.68
C VAL A 430 4.52 1.45 -6.27
N PRO A 431 5.48 1.61 -7.20
CA PRO A 431 6.86 1.26 -6.92
C PRO A 431 7.53 2.25 -5.97
N THR A 432 8.61 1.80 -5.32
CA THR A 432 9.42 2.63 -4.44
C THR A 432 10.15 3.69 -5.26
N PHE A 433 9.76 4.96 -5.14
CA PHE A 433 10.25 6.05 -6.00
C PHE A 433 11.76 6.26 -5.90
N HIS A 434 12.34 6.24 -4.70
CA HIS A 434 13.78 6.49 -4.55
C HIS A 434 14.69 5.51 -5.31
N SER A 435 14.20 4.30 -5.63
CA SER A 435 14.94 3.29 -6.39
C SER A 435 14.54 3.20 -7.85
N THR A 436 13.28 3.48 -8.19
CA THR A 436 12.75 3.30 -9.54
C THR A 436 12.53 4.61 -10.29
N GLN A 437 12.53 5.75 -9.59
CA GLN A 437 12.18 7.07 -10.11
C GLN A 437 10.84 7.08 -10.87
N THR A 438 9.89 6.24 -10.44
CA THR A 438 8.62 6.02 -11.13
C THR A 438 7.44 6.35 -10.23
N ALA A 439 6.52 7.14 -10.75
CA ALA A 439 5.19 7.39 -10.18
C ALA A 439 4.11 6.78 -11.09
N CYS A 440 2.87 6.69 -10.60
CA CYS A 440 1.76 6.08 -11.31
C CYS A 440 0.64 7.10 -11.52
N LEU A 441 0.16 7.25 -12.74
CA LEU A 441 -0.91 8.15 -13.10
C LEU A 441 -2.20 7.36 -13.35
N VAL A 442 -3.20 7.54 -12.50
CA VAL A 442 -4.49 6.87 -12.57
C VAL A 442 -5.51 7.77 -13.24
N ASN A 443 -6.08 7.35 -14.36
CA ASN A 443 -7.18 8.03 -15.03
C ASN A 443 -8.52 7.66 -14.36
N LEU A 444 -9.22 8.67 -13.82
CA LEU A 444 -10.50 8.45 -13.13
C LEU A 444 -11.64 8.08 -14.09
N ARG A 445 -11.56 8.50 -15.36
CA ARG A 445 -12.59 8.22 -16.39
C ARG A 445 -12.50 6.80 -16.93
N THR A 446 -11.29 6.36 -17.30
CA THR A 446 -11.08 5.05 -17.94
C THR A 446 -10.74 3.93 -16.96
N LEU A 447 -10.32 4.25 -15.72
CA LEU A 447 -9.69 3.32 -14.77
C LEU A 447 -8.47 2.60 -15.36
N GLU A 448 -7.61 3.36 -16.03
CA GLU A 448 -6.31 2.92 -16.49
C GLU A 448 -5.22 3.58 -15.66
N CYS A 449 -4.09 2.89 -15.54
CA CYS A 449 -2.95 3.39 -14.80
C CYS A 449 -1.68 3.25 -15.64
N GLU A 450 -0.94 4.35 -15.74
CA GLU A 450 0.29 4.42 -16.51
C GLU A 450 1.46 4.82 -15.60
N PRO A 451 2.65 4.20 -15.76
CA PRO A 451 3.85 4.63 -15.06
C PRO A 451 4.48 5.85 -15.73
N ILE A 452 4.98 6.79 -14.92
CA ILE A 452 5.77 7.91 -15.37
C ILE A 452 7.14 7.84 -14.71
N SER A 453 8.21 7.76 -15.52
CA SER A 453 9.59 7.71 -15.04
C SER A 453 10.28 9.07 -15.14
N PHE A 454 11.04 9.40 -14.08
CA PHE A 454 11.79 10.65 -13.92
C PHE A 454 13.30 10.38 -13.91
N THR A 455 13.79 9.58 -14.85
CA THR A 455 15.22 9.27 -14.99
C THR A 455 15.89 10.33 -15.86
N ALA A 456 17.03 10.87 -15.39
CA ALA A 456 17.90 11.65 -16.25
C ALA A 456 18.54 10.71 -17.29
N PHE A 457 18.59 11.13 -18.56
CA PHE A 457 19.35 10.40 -19.57
C PHE A 457 20.82 10.38 -19.14
N SER A 458 21.36 9.22 -18.78
CA SER A 458 22.81 9.05 -18.75
C SER A 458 23.28 9.03 -20.19
N ALA A 459 24.01 10.08 -20.59
CA ALA A 459 24.69 10.14 -21.90
C ALA A 459 25.79 9.07 -21.92
N GLY A 460 25.43 7.82 -22.26
CA GLY A 460 26.38 6.69 -22.22
C GLY A 460 25.97 5.43 -22.95
N ASP A 461 24.73 5.29 -23.38
CA ASP A 461 24.25 4.01 -23.95
C ASP A 461 24.10 4.00 -25.50
N ASP A 462 24.53 5.02 -26.23
CA ASP A 462 24.37 5.11 -27.71
C ASP A 462 25.60 4.73 -28.54
N ASP A 463 26.69 4.19 -27.99
CA ASP A 463 27.93 3.96 -28.74
C ASP A 463 28.43 2.50 -28.85
N GLU A 464 27.62 1.47 -28.62
CA GLU A 464 28.08 0.07 -28.84
C GLU A 464 27.34 -0.72 -29.94
N SER A 465 26.57 -0.10 -30.84
CA SER A 465 25.89 -0.85 -31.91
C SER A 465 26.38 -0.64 -33.33
N GLU A 466 27.45 0.15 -33.56
CA GLU A 466 28.02 0.35 -34.92
C GLU A 466 29.51 0.06 -35.01
N MET A 467 29.97 -1.17 -34.72
CA MET A 467 31.28 -1.63 -35.22
C MET A 467 31.36 -3.16 -35.25
N ASN A 468 30.65 -3.78 -36.19
CA ASN A 468 30.98 -5.13 -36.67
C ASN A 468 30.37 -5.38 -38.05
N ILE A 469 30.89 -4.64 -39.07
CA ILE A 469 30.84 -5.10 -40.48
C ILE A 469 32.20 -4.85 -41.06
N SER A 470 32.83 -5.91 -41.52
CA SER A 470 34.01 -6.04 -42.39
C SER A 470 35.26 -6.63 -41.69
N HIS A 471 35.44 -7.92 -41.72
CA HIS A 471 36.41 -8.61 -42.59
C HIS A 471 36.17 -10.10 -42.55
#